data_8b799355a72ec310dc5ccd3fd26c6b20
#
_entry.id   8b799355a72ec310dc5ccd3fd26c6b20
#
_cell.length_a   1.000
_cell.length_b   1.000
_cell.length_c   1.000
_cell.angle_alpha   90.00
_cell.angle_beta   90.00
_cell.angle_gamma   90.00
#
_symmetry.space_group_name_H-M   'P 1'
#
loop_
_entity.id
_entity.type
_entity.pdbx_description
1 polymer ?
#
loop_
_entity_poly.entity_id
_entity_poly.type
_entity_poly.pdbx_seq_one_letter_code
_entity_poly.pdbx_strand_id
1 'polypeptide(L)'
;MVNTSILPVREGTTVFGYPWAEYNTLQKILKSKGYSTVSTHPEVPGNWNWAEVHKAFKADEIWDAHQFDQSEIIGLGMSDESYLRQVGERLKSQKQPFYTFLVTLTSHGPFDMPKDKQYLNLPEDLNENMLGAYFQSVRYTDEAIGEFINQLKEEGLLDNTVIMIYGDHGGVHKFYEDKIKDAPLEGDWWKDDEKEIPFLIYNPSINGETISKEGGQIDFLPTIAYLLGFNRDTFDSTAMGRVLVNTNKNASILNNGEIVGNPTPEEKAHLEKSFNIADMIIQGNYFKNN
;
A
#
# COMPACT_ATOMS: atom_id res chain seq x y z
N MET A 1 -6.70 -3.99 -3.81
CA MET A 1 -6.91 -2.87 -4.76
C MET A 1 -5.62 -2.53 -5.50
N VAL A 2 -4.53 -2.23 -4.83
CA VAL A 2 -3.25 -1.77 -5.43
C VAL A 2 -2.73 -2.68 -6.56
N ASN A 3 -2.70 -3.98 -6.35
CA ASN A 3 -2.18 -4.96 -7.33
C ASN A 3 -3.20 -5.40 -8.38
N THR A 4 -4.48 -5.06 -8.23
CA THR A 4 -5.57 -5.58 -9.09
C THR A 4 -6.35 -4.50 -9.81
N SER A 5 -6.29 -3.25 -9.32
CA SER A 5 -7.15 -2.15 -9.77
C SER A 5 -8.66 -2.46 -9.70
N ILE A 6 -9.08 -3.35 -8.81
CA ILE A 6 -10.48 -3.72 -8.59
C ILE A 6 -10.87 -3.31 -7.16
N LEU A 7 -12.05 -2.70 -7.00
CA LEU A 7 -12.63 -2.39 -5.68
C LEU A 7 -12.89 -3.69 -4.89
N PRO A 8 -12.89 -3.64 -3.54
CA PRO A 8 -13.22 -4.81 -2.74
C PRO A 8 -14.71 -5.16 -2.86
N VAL A 9 -15.07 -6.35 -2.41
CA VAL A 9 -16.50 -6.69 -2.25
C VAL A 9 -17.14 -5.81 -1.18
N ARG A 10 -18.41 -5.46 -1.36
CA ARG A 10 -19.16 -4.64 -0.40
C ARG A 10 -19.47 -5.34 0.91
N GLU A 11 -19.68 -6.65 0.85
CA GLU A 11 -20.02 -7.45 2.03
C GLU A 11 -18.90 -8.44 2.37
N GLY A 12 -18.46 -8.40 3.61
CA GLY A 12 -17.36 -9.24 4.08
C GLY A 12 -15.98 -8.70 3.71
N THR A 13 -15.00 -9.58 3.75
CA THR A 13 -13.60 -9.26 3.46
C THR A 13 -13.12 -10.06 2.26
N THR A 14 -12.72 -9.37 1.19
CA THR A 14 -12.31 -9.99 -0.08
C THR A 14 -11.26 -11.08 0.10
N VAL A 15 -10.25 -10.83 0.93
CA VAL A 15 -9.12 -11.76 1.15
C VAL A 15 -9.52 -13.05 1.87
N PHE A 16 -10.63 -13.04 2.62
CA PHE A 16 -11.15 -14.23 3.30
C PHE A 16 -12.25 -14.92 2.49
N GLY A 17 -13.15 -14.14 1.90
CA GLY A 17 -14.26 -14.69 1.13
C GLY A 17 -13.84 -15.25 -0.24
N TYR A 18 -12.86 -14.60 -0.87
CA TYR A 18 -12.48 -14.89 -2.27
C TYR A 18 -10.96 -14.95 -2.48
N PRO A 19 -10.21 -15.72 -1.66
CA PRO A 19 -8.74 -15.78 -1.76
C PRO A 19 -8.25 -16.38 -3.10
N TRP A 20 -9.12 -17.11 -3.76
CA TRP A 20 -8.89 -17.80 -5.03
C TRP A 20 -9.25 -16.96 -6.26
N ALA A 21 -9.83 -15.78 -6.10
CA ALA A 21 -10.24 -14.94 -7.23
C ALA A 21 -9.03 -14.53 -8.08
N GLU A 22 -9.16 -14.70 -9.38
CA GLU A 22 -8.11 -14.32 -10.34
C GLU A 22 -8.33 -12.91 -10.87
N TYR A 23 -7.22 -12.22 -11.16
CA TYR A 23 -7.20 -10.86 -11.65
C TYR A 23 -6.13 -10.68 -12.73
N ASN A 24 -6.23 -9.62 -13.54
CA ASN A 24 -5.10 -9.11 -14.28
C ASN A 24 -4.27 -8.23 -13.34
N THR A 25 -3.27 -8.83 -12.68
CA THR A 25 -2.51 -8.19 -11.61
C THR A 25 -1.28 -7.46 -12.14
N LEU A 26 -0.76 -6.51 -11.35
CA LEU A 26 0.50 -5.85 -11.65
C LEU A 26 1.65 -6.88 -11.82
N GLN A 27 1.66 -7.94 -11.00
CA GLN A 27 2.62 -9.05 -11.13
C GLN A 27 2.53 -9.73 -12.50
N LYS A 28 1.32 -10.07 -12.97
CA LYS A 28 1.14 -10.68 -14.31
C LYS A 28 1.62 -9.74 -15.43
N ILE A 29 1.27 -8.46 -15.35
CA ILE A 29 1.69 -7.45 -16.33
C ILE A 29 3.22 -7.33 -16.39
N LEU A 30 3.87 -7.21 -15.24
CA LEU A 30 5.33 -7.10 -15.15
C LEU A 30 6.04 -8.37 -15.63
N LYS A 31 5.54 -9.55 -15.25
CA LYS A 31 6.07 -10.85 -15.72
C LYS A 31 6.01 -10.99 -17.23
N SER A 32 5.00 -10.45 -17.90
CA SER A 32 4.91 -10.45 -19.37
C SER A 32 6.07 -9.69 -20.03
N LYS A 33 6.81 -8.87 -19.27
CA LYS A 33 8.00 -8.12 -19.69
C LYS A 33 9.29 -8.65 -19.07
N GLY A 34 9.26 -9.85 -18.49
CA GLY A 34 10.44 -10.55 -17.98
C GLY A 34 10.84 -10.19 -16.55
N TYR A 35 10.02 -9.43 -15.82
CA TYR A 35 10.26 -9.17 -14.40
C TYR A 35 10.11 -10.45 -13.57
N SER A 36 11.00 -10.65 -12.61
CA SER A 36 10.74 -11.54 -11.48
C SER A 36 9.91 -10.79 -10.42
N THR A 37 9.04 -11.48 -9.70
CA THR A 37 8.09 -10.85 -8.80
C THR A 37 8.14 -11.47 -7.40
N VAL A 38 8.26 -10.61 -6.39
CA VAL A 38 8.31 -10.97 -4.97
C VAL A 38 7.18 -10.26 -4.24
N SER A 39 6.51 -10.97 -3.35
CA SER A 39 5.65 -10.37 -2.32
C SER A 39 6.22 -10.71 -0.95
N THR A 40 6.36 -9.71 -0.09
CA THR A 40 6.99 -9.90 1.22
C THR A 40 6.26 -9.15 2.34
N HIS A 41 6.17 -9.82 3.47
CA HIS A 41 5.59 -9.32 4.71
C HIS A 41 6.28 -10.00 5.89
N PRO A 42 6.63 -9.29 6.97
CA PRO A 42 7.34 -9.88 8.12
C PRO A 42 6.44 -10.73 9.03
N GLU A 43 5.19 -10.98 8.68
CA GLU A 43 4.25 -11.84 9.40
C GLU A 43 4.18 -13.26 8.84
N VAL A 44 3.62 -14.17 9.64
CA VAL A 44 3.32 -15.54 9.21
C VAL A 44 2.29 -15.56 8.07
N PRO A 45 2.39 -16.52 7.13
CA PRO A 45 1.61 -16.50 5.89
C PRO A 45 0.08 -16.56 6.07
N GLY A 46 -0.40 -17.07 7.22
CA GLY A 46 -1.83 -17.18 7.52
C GLY A 46 -2.48 -15.89 8.04
N ASN A 47 -1.71 -14.92 8.51
CA ASN A 47 -2.27 -13.66 8.97
C ASN A 47 -2.96 -12.94 7.81
N TRP A 48 -4.22 -12.51 8.02
CA TRP A 48 -5.03 -11.87 6.98
C TRP A 48 -5.07 -12.63 5.65
N ASN A 49 -4.68 -13.91 5.63
CA ASN A 49 -4.63 -14.77 4.44
C ASN A 49 -3.74 -14.18 3.30
N TRP A 50 -2.80 -13.29 3.66
CA TRP A 50 -2.05 -12.48 2.70
C TRP A 50 -1.24 -13.33 1.71
N ALA A 51 -0.58 -14.38 2.18
CA ALA A 51 0.28 -15.18 1.32
C ALA A 51 -0.53 -15.94 0.25
N GLU A 52 -1.70 -16.47 0.59
CA GLU A 52 -2.56 -17.15 -0.38
C GLU A 52 -3.10 -16.18 -1.44
N VAL A 53 -3.49 -14.97 -1.01
CA VAL A 53 -3.93 -13.92 -1.93
C VAL A 53 -2.81 -13.51 -2.89
N HIS A 54 -1.58 -13.35 -2.39
CA HIS A 54 -0.45 -12.96 -3.24
C HIS A 54 0.04 -14.09 -4.15
N LYS A 55 -0.17 -15.36 -3.79
CA LYS A 55 -0.04 -16.50 -4.71
C LYS A 55 -1.09 -16.43 -5.84
N ALA A 56 -2.34 -16.09 -5.50
CA ALA A 56 -3.39 -15.88 -6.50
C ALA A 56 -3.06 -14.69 -7.42
N PHE A 57 -2.33 -13.67 -6.94
CA PHE A 57 -1.80 -12.57 -7.77
C PHE A 57 -0.64 -13.01 -8.67
N LYS A 58 -0.17 -14.27 -8.55
CA LYS A 58 0.91 -14.87 -9.35
C LYS A 58 2.30 -14.24 -9.08
N ALA A 59 2.58 -13.85 -7.83
CA ALA A 59 3.95 -13.60 -7.40
C ALA A 59 4.80 -14.87 -7.57
N ASP A 60 6.05 -14.72 -8.02
CA ASP A 60 6.96 -15.86 -8.18
C ASP A 60 7.46 -16.36 -6.83
N GLU A 61 7.72 -15.44 -5.91
CA GLU A 61 8.21 -15.72 -4.58
C GLU A 61 7.36 -15.03 -3.51
N ILE A 62 7.19 -15.71 -2.38
CA ILE A 62 6.59 -15.17 -1.17
C ILE A 62 7.65 -15.25 -0.07
N TRP A 63 8.02 -14.10 0.49
CA TRP A 63 8.93 -14.04 1.63
C TRP A 63 8.13 -13.64 2.87
N ASP A 64 7.89 -14.59 3.74
CA ASP A 64 7.15 -14.42 5.00
C ASP A 64 8.08 -14.46 6.23
N ALA A 65 7.54 -14.41 7.43
CA ALA A 65 8.27 -14.42 8.69
C ALA A 65 9.35 -15.49 8.79
N HIS A 66 9.17 -16.67 8.15
CA HIS A 66 10.11 -17.78 8.22
C HIS A 66 11.41 -17.55 7.44
N GLN A 67 11.43 -16.57 6.53
CA GLN A 67 12.61 -16.20 5.76
C GLN A 67 13.46 -15.10 6.41
N PHE A 68 13.02 -14.53 7.54
CA PHE A 68 13.67 -13.43 8.22
C PHE A 68 14.11 -13.80 9.64
N ASP A 69 15.20 -13.18 10.10
CA ASP A 69 15.56 -13.21 11.51
C ASP A 69 14.58 -12.32 12.30
N GLN A 70 13.77 -12.93 13.14
CA GLN A 70 12.72 -12.30 13.92
C GLN A 70 13.23 -11.83 15.32
N SER A 71 14.53 -11.62 15.50
CA SER A 71 15.09 -11.28 16.82
C SER A 71 14.76 -9.86 17.29
N GLU A 72 14.51 -8.94 16.36
CA GLU A 72 14.18 -7.54 16.63
C GLU A 72 12.68 -7.30 16.51
N ILE A 73 11.99 -7.25 17.65
CA ILE A 73 10.53 -7.08 17.72
C ILE A 73 10.19 -5.70 18.29
N ILE A 74 9.27 -4.99 17.61
CA ILE A 74 8.66 -3.74 18.09
C ILE A 74 7.15 -3.81 17.86
N GLY A 75 6.37 -3.57 18.90
CA GLY A 75 4.91 -3.58 18.82
C GLY A 75 4.37 -4.94 18.37
N LEU A 76 3.71 -4.97 17.22
CA LEU A 76 3.01 -6.15 16.73
C LEU A 76 3.93 -7.29 16.26
N GLY A 77 5.15 -6.99 15.83
CA GLY A 77 6.04 -8.00 15.28
C GLY A 77 7.44 -7.49 14.95
N MET A 78 8.05 -8.06 13.93
CA MET A 78 9.38 -7.69 13.49
C MET A 78 9.47 -6.20 13.17
N SER A 79 10.54 -5.54 13.64
CA SER A 79 10.77 -4.13 13.41
C SER A 79 10.98 -3.81 11.92
N ASP A 80 10.45 -2.67 11.45
CA ASP A 80 10.60 -2.27 10.05
C ASP A 80 12.07 -2.05 9.65
N GLU A 81 12.90 -1.53 10.56
CA GLU A 81 14.35 -1.37 10.36
C GLU A 81 15.03 -2.71 10.05
N SER A 82 14.78 -3.72 10.87
CA SER A 82 15.33 -5.07 10.67
C SER A 82 14.76 -5.75 9.42
N TYR A 83 13.46 -5.62 9.20
CA TYR A 83 12.78 -6.18 8.05
C TYR A 83 13.30 -5.60 6.73
N LEU A 84 13.29 -4.29 6.58
CA LEU A 84 13.70 -3.62 5.36
C LEU A 84 15.19 -3.84 5.05
N ARG A 85 16.06 -3.84 6.07
CA ARG A 85 17.47 -4.19 5.93
C ARG A 85 17.64 -5.59 5.36
N GLN A 86 16.94 -6.59 5.90
CA GLN A 86 17.01 -7.98 5.42
C GLN A 86 16.40 -8.14 4.03
N VAL A 87 15.36 -7.40 3.70
CA VAL A 87 14.82 -7.36 2.34
C VAL A 87 15.87 -6.79 1.38
N GLY A 88 16.51 -5.66 1.72
CA GLY A 88 17.58 -5.07 0.90
C GLY A 88 18.69 -6.08 0.61
N GLU A 89 19.17 -6.80 1.63
CA GLU A 89 20.20 -7.86 1.44
C GLU A 89 19.77 -8.93 0.41
N ARG A 90 18.50 -9.33 0.41
CA ARG A 90 17.99 -10.31 -0.55
C ARG A 90 17.87 -9.75 -1.96
N LEU A 91 17.49 -8.47 -2.10
CA LEU A 91 17.34 -7.82 -3.40
C LEU A 91 18.64 -7.74 -4.18
N LYS A 92 19.82 -7.76 -3.54
CA LYS A 92 21.13 -7.82 -4.20
C LYS A 92 21.26 -8.99 -5.17
N SER A 93 20.68 -10.12 -4.84
CA SER A 93 20.73 -11.36 -5.65
C SER A 93 19.48 -11.60 -6.46
N GLN A 94 18.49 -10.73 -6.38
CA GLN A 94 17.24 -10.90 -7.11
C GLN A 94 17.44 -10.73 -8.61
N LYS A 95 16.84 -11.65 -9.38
CA LYS A 95 16.91 -11.62 -10.85
C LYS A 95 16.27 -10.34 -11.38
N GLN A 96 17.05 -9.53 -12.09
CA GLN A 96 16.59 -8.30 -12.72
C GLN A 96 15.97 -8.53 -14.12
N PRO A 97 15.03 -7.68 -14.55
CA PRO A 97 14.34 -6.71 -13.70
C PRO A 97 13.44 -7.40 -12.67
N PHE A 98 13.22 -6.77 -11.52
CA PHE A 98 12.36 -7.32 -10.50
C PHE A 98 11.28 -6.32 -10.05
N TYR A 99 10.22 -6.86 -9.48
CA TYR A 99 9.18 -6.14 -8.74
C TYR A 99 9.06 -6.75 -7.35
N THR A 100 9.08 -5.91 -6.34
CA THR A 100 8.89 -6.34 -4.95
C THR A 100 7.76 -5.55 -4.31
N PHE A 101 6.76 -6.25 -3.81
CA PHE A 101 5.68 -5.68 -3.00
C PHE A 101 6.00 -5.93 -1.53
N LEU A 102 6.23 -4.84 -0.78
CA LEU A 102 6.58 -4.89 0.64
C LEU A 102 5.44 -4.34 1.50
N VAL A 103 5.24 -4.94 2.67
CA VAL A 103 4.33 -4.42 3.70
C VAL A 103 5.12 -4.23 4.99
N THR A 104 5.14 -3.00 5.51
CA THR A 104 5.75 -2.67 6.81
C THR A 104 4.79 -3.01 7.96
N LEU A 105 5.28 -3.04 9.20
CA LEU A 105 4.48 -3.52 10.33
C LEU A 105 4.53 -2.61 11.56
N THR A 106 5.64 -1.90 11.82
CA THR A 106 5.85 -1.18 13.10
C THR A 106 4.87 -0.02 13.29
N SER A 107 4.40 0.60 12.21
CA SER A 107 3.36 1.65 12.26
C SER A 107 1.93 1.11 12.44
N HIS A 108 1.75 -0.20 12.66
CA HIS A 108 0.47 -0.82 13.00
C HIS A 108 0.25 -0.82 14.53
N GLY A 109 -1.01 -0.62 14.98
CA GLY A 109 -1.33 -0.72 16.43
C GLY A 109 -0.93 -2.06 17.05
N PRO A 110 -0.50 -2.07 18.31
CA PRO A 110 -0.77 -1.09 19.37
C PRO A 110 0.18 0.12 19.49
N PHE A 111 1.15 0.32 18.63
CA PHE A 111 2.11 1.43 18.61
C PHE A 111 3.08 1.45 19.81
N ASP A 112 3.46 0.30 20.32
CA ASP A 112 4.37 0.16 21.45
C ASP A 112 5.82 0.42 21.04
N MET A 113 6.24 1.69 21.07
CA MET A 113 7.57 2.10 20.68
C MET A 113 8.55 2.13 21.88
N PRO A 114 9.69 1.40 21.82
CA PRO A 114 10.76 1.52 22.82
C PRO A 114 11.26 2.96 22.90
N LYS A 115 11.63 3.42 24.11
CA LYS A 115 12.07 4.81 24.35
C LYS A 115 13.26 5.24 23.51
N ASP A 116 14.20 4.34 23.27
CA ASP A 116 15.39 4.56 22.43
C ASP A 116 15.10 4.60 20.93
N LYS A 117 13.87 4.24 20.52
CA LYS A 117 13.38 4.29 19.15
C LYS A 117 12.31 5.39 18.94
N GLN A 118 12.10 6.24 19.93
CA GLN A 118 11.21 7.40 19.84
C GLN A 118 12.00 8.59 19.31
N TYR A 119 11.82 8.96 18.06
CA TYR A 119 12.63 9.97 17.37
C TYR A 119 12.02 11.37 17.37
N LEU A 120 10.74 11.52 17.73
CA LEU A 120 10.10 12.82 17.87
C LEU A 120 10.26 13.37 19.28
N ASN A 121 10.59 14.65 19.39
CA ASN A 121 10.59 15.36 20.67
C ASN A 121 9.18 15.89 20.95
N LEU A 122 8.30 15.04 21.49
CA LEU A 122 6.93 15.38 21.86
C LEU A 122 6.85 15.83 23.32
N PRO A 123 5.87 16.69 23.71
CA PRO A 123 5.52 16.90 25.11
C PRO A 123 5.21 15.58 25.81
N GLU A 124 5.56 15.48 27.10
CA GLU A 124 5.49 14.22 27.85
C GLU A 124 4.06 13.65 27.87
N ASP A 125 3.05 14.50 28.11
CA ASP A 125 1.65 14.14 28.15
C ASP A 125 1.12 13.63 26.79
N LEU A 126 1.60 14.20 25.68
CA LEU A 126 1.29 13.71 24.34
C LEU A 126 2.05 12.41 24.06
N ASN A 127 3.31 12.30 24.44
CA ASN A 127 4.12 11.11 24.18
C ASN A 127 3.63 9.86 24.93
N GLU A 128 2.95 10.06 26.08
CA GLU A 128 2.28 8.99 26.82
C GLU A 128 0.86 8.68 26.31
N ASN A 129 0.34 9.49 25.39
CA ASN A 129 -0.96 9.27 24.78
C ASN A 129 -0.85 8.36 23.55
N MET A 130 -1.93 7.66 23.21
CA MET A 130 -2.00 6.79 22.03
C MET A 130 -1.70 7.53 20.72
N LEU A 131 -2.08 8.80 20.60
CA LEU A 131 -1.78 9.64 19.43
C LEU A 131 -0.27 9.90 19.30
N GLY A 132 0.39 10.23 20.41
CA GLY A 132 1.85 10.41 20.42
C GLY A 132 2.59 9.11 20.11
N ALA A 133 2.14 7.98 20.65
CA ALA A 133 2.68 6.66 20.31
C ALA A 133 2.54 6.34 18.80
N TYR A 134 1.41 6.68 18.21
CA TYR A 134 1.20 6.58 16.75
C TYR A 134 2.18 7.46 15.98
N PHE A 135 2.37 8.72 16.37
CA PHE A 135 3.33 9.62 15.73
C PHE A 135 4.76 9.07 15.79
N GLN A 136 5.17 8.52 16.94
CA GLN A 136 6.48 7.90 17.09
C GLN A 136 6.65 6.69 16.18
N SER A 137 5.63 5.84 16.07
CA SER A 137 5.68 4.64 15.22
C SER A 137 5.76 4.98 13.73
N VAL A 138 5.00 5.99 13.27
CA VAL A 138 5.07 6.47 11.88
C VAL A 138 6.44 7.09 11.59
N ARG A 139 6.98 7.89 12.53
CA ARG A 139 8.32 8.48 12.37
C ARG A 139 9.43 7.42 12.35
N TYR A 140 9.27 6.36 13.13
CA TYR A 140 10.18 5.22 13.09
C TYR A 140 10.14 4.49 11.73
N THR A 141 8.96 4.23 11.21
CA THR A 141 8.80 3.61 9.89
C THR A 141 9.37 4.49 8.77
N ASP A 142 9.20 5.82 8.85
CA ASP A 142 9.80 6.79 7.93
C ASP A 142 11.34 6.71 7.94
N GLU A 143 11.95 6.65 9.13
CA GLU A 143 13.42 6.45 9.25
C GLU A 143 13.87 5.14 8.62
N ALA A 144 13.20 4.04 8.94
CA ALA A 144 13.51 2.71 8.38
C ALA A 144 13.40 2.68 6.83
N ILE A 145 12.42 3.37 6.27
CA ILE A 145 12.28 3.55 4.80
C ILE A 145 13.47 4.38 4.26
N GLY A 146 13.86 5.44 4.95
CA GLY A 146 15.00 6.26 4.57
C GLY A 146 16.31 5.46 4.55
N GLU A 147 16.56 4.63 5.57
CA GLU A 147 17.71 3.71 5.61
C GLU A 147 17.68 2.68 4.50
N PHE A 148 16.53 2.10 4.20
CA PHE A 148 16.34 1.17 3.08
C PHE A 148 16.65 1.81 1.73
N ILE A 149 16.19 3.03 1.48
CA ILE A 149 16.49 3.78 0.26
C ILE A 149 18.00 4.05 0.14
N ASN A 150 18.66 4.41 1.25
CA ASN A 150 20.12 4.57 1.29
C ASN A 150 20.85 3.26 1.00
N GLN A 151 20.38 2.13 1.55
CA GLN A 151 20.92 0.81 1.24
C GLN A 151 20.80 0.49 -0.25
N LEU A 152 19.65 0.71 -0.87
CA LEU A 152 19.46 0.51 -2.32
C LEU A 152 20.41 1.39 -3.15
N LYS A 153 20.69 2.61 -2.68
CA LYS A 153 21.64 3.51 -3.34
C LYS A 153 23.07 3.00 -3.25
N GLU A 154 23.51 2.59 -2.05
CA GLU A 154 24.85 2.02 -1.84
C GLU A 154 25.10 0.76 -2.64
N GLU A 155 24.06 -0.02 -2.88
CA GLU A 155 24.08 -1.25 -3.68
C GLU A 155 23.95 -1.00 -5.19
N GLY A 156 23.80 0.26 -5.62
CA GLY A 156 23.66 0.64 -7.04
C GLY A 156 22.34 0.20 -7.67
N LEU A 157 21.30 -0.07 -6.86
CA LEU A 157 19.96 -0.44 -7.32
C LEU A 157 19.05 0.77 -7.54
N LEU A 158 19.24 1.86 -6.76
CA LEU A 158 18.30 2.99 -6.72
C LEU A 158 18.17 3.72 -8.05
N ASP A 159 19.28 3.89 -8.80
CA ASP A 159 19.31 4.68 -10.04
C ASP A 159 18.44 4.11 -11.17
N ASN A 160 18.06 2.85 -11.06
CA ASN A 160 17.19 2.15 -12.02
C ASN A 160 15.97 1.52 -11.34
N THR A 161 15.52 2.13 -10.24
CA THR A 161 14.38 1.65 -9.45
C THR A 161 13.31 2.73 -9.32
N VAL A 162 12.07 2.38 -9.62
CA VAL A 162 10.90 3.18 -9.24
C VAL A 162 10.42 2.69 -7.90
N ILE A 163 10.28 3.60 -6.91
CA ILE A 163 9.76 3.28 -5.58
C ILE A 163 8.39 3.92 -5.44
N MET A 164 7.40 3.13 -5.03
CA MET A 164 6.07 3.61 -4.68
C MET A 164 5.83 3.38 -3.18
N ILE A 165 5.53 4.45 -2.46
CA ILE A 165 5.21 4.43 -1.03
C ILE A 165 3.78 4.93 -0.84
N TYR A 166 2.98 4.20 -0.07
CA TYR A 166 1.60 4.60 0.20
C TYR A 166 1.09 4.04 1.52
N GLY A 167 0.08 4.70 2.10
CA GLY A 167 -0.71 4.15 3.20
C GLY A 167 -1.73 3.13 2.67
N ASP A 168 -1.87 2.01 3.35
CA ASP A 168 -2.83 0.96 2.98
C ASP A 168 -4.25 1.24 3.50
N HIS A 169 -4.35 1.93 4.64
CA HIS A 169 -5.61 2.37 5.28
C HIS A 169 -5.37 3.49 6.29
N GLY A 170 -6.43 4.02 6.88
CA GLY A 170 -6.38 4.99 7.96
C GLY A 170 -5.63 4.45 9.19
N GLY A 171 -4.97 5.37 9.91
CA GLY A 171 -4.09 5.05 11.03
C GLY A 171 -4.82 4.86 12.37
N VAL A 172 -4.41 5.63 13.39
CA VAL A 172 -4.87 5.49 14.77
C VAL A 172 -6.40 5.64 14.95
N HIS A 173 -7.06 6.46 14.16
CA HIS A 173 -8.52 6.70 14.23
C HIS A 173 -9.35 5.43 14.00
N LYS A 174 -8.89 4.54 13.13
CA LYS A 174 -9.65 3.35 12.76
C LYS A 174 -10.06 2.46 13.93
N PHE A 175 -9.21 2.34 14.95
CA PHE A 175 -9.42 1.42 16.08
C PHE A 175 -9.26 2.06 17.46
N TYR A 176 -8.77 3.31 17.53
CA TYR A 176 -8.38 3.96 18.77
C TYR A 176 -8.97 5.35 18.95
N GLU A 177 -10.04 5.68 18.23
CA GLU A 177 -10.72 6.99 18.31
C GLU A 177 -11.03 7.38 19.75
N ASP A 178 -11.61 6.48 20.55
CA ASP A 178 -11.92 6.71 21.96
C ASP A 178 -10.69 6.99 22.84
N LYS A 179 -9.51 6.51 22.43
CA LYS A 179 -8.27 6.70 23.19
C LYS A 179 -7.54 7.99 22.86
N ILE A 180 -7.84 8.58 21.71
CA ILE A 180 -7.18 9.80 21.25
C ILE A 180 -8.02 11.05 21.39
N LYS A 181 -9.35 10.93 21.57
CA LYS A 181 -10.29 12.09 21.61
C LYS A 181 -9.89 13.21 22.55
N ASP A 182 -9.22 12.89 23.67
CA ASP A 182 -8.74 13.81 24.68
C ASP A 182 -7.22 14.01 24.62
N ALA A 183 -6.58 13.74 23.47
CA ALA A 183 -5.14 13.91 23.31
C ALA A 183 -4.75 15.38 23.52
N PRO A 184 -3.66 15.67 24.26
CA PRO A 184 -3.23 17.01 24.62
C PRO A 184 -2.52 17.69 23.43
N LEU A 185 -3.19 17.84 22.30
CA LEU A 185 -2.67 18.46 21.09
C LEU A 185 -3.62 19.54 20.59
N GLU A 186 -3.07 20.73 20.35
CA GLU A 186 -3.83 21.88 19.85
C GLU A 186 -4.31 21.68 18.40
N GLY A 187 -5.44 22.31 18.09
CA GLY A 187 -6.06 22.27 16.76
C GLY A 187 -6.98 21.08 16.55
N ASP A 188 -7.59 21.03 15.38
CA ASP A 188 -8.59 20.01 15.00
C ASP A 188 -8.12 19.11 13.86
N TRP A 189 -6.99 19.41 13.25
CA TRP A 189 -6.44 18.71 12.06
C TRP A 189 -6.17 17.20 12.26
N TRP A 190 -6.06 16.76 13.50
CA TRP A 190 -5.81 15.38 13.89
C TRP A 190 -7.06 14.63 14.39
N LYS A 191 -8.19 15.32 14.56
CA LYS A 191 -9.38 14.75 15.20
C LYS A 191 -10.27 13.97 14.23
N ASP A 192 -10.25 14.33 12.96
CA ASP A 192 -11.07 13.68 11.96
C ASP A 192 -10.34 12.48 11.33
N ASP A 193 -11.08 11.39 11.09
CA ASP A 193 -10.59 10.26 10.32
C ASP A 193 -10.62 10.64 8.83
N GLU A 194 -9.66 11.46 8.42
CA GLU A 194 -9.45 11.75 7.00
C GLU A 194 -9.17 10.46 6.25
N LYS A 195 -9.89 10.24 5.17
CA LYS A 195 -9.72 9.05 4.32
C LYS A 195 -8.52 9.17 3.39
N GLU A 196 -7.76 10.23 3.51
CA GLU A 196 -6.55 10.47 2.74
C GLU A 196 -5.41 9.59 3.23
N ILE A 197 -4.65 9.08 2.27
CA ILE A 197 -3.42 8.32 2.51
C ILE A 197 -2.28 8.97 1.74
N PRO A 198 -1.04 8.95 2.25
CA PRO A 198 0.12 9.36 1.47
C PRO A 198 0.26 8.46 0.24
N PHE A 199 0.60 9.07 -0.90
CA PHE A 199 0.97 8.36 -2.12
C PHE A 199 2.12 9.09 -2.80
N LEU A 200 3.31 8.49 -2.74
CA LEU A 200 4.54 9.03 -3.29
C LEU A 200 5.13 8.07 -4.32
N ILE A 201 5.64 8.63 -5.41
CA ILE A 201 6.37 7.86 -6.42
C ILE A 201 7.72 8.51 -6.64
N TYR A 202 8.78 7.80 -6.30
CA TYR A 202 10.14 8.14 -6.71
C TYR A 202 10.44 7.48 -8.06
N ASN A 203 10.82 8.29 -9.03
CA ASN A 203 11.29 7.81 -10.33
C ASN A 203 12.50 8.67 -10.74
N PRO A 204 13.71 8.09 -10.85
CA PRO A 204 14.92 8.85 -11.16
C PRO A 204 14.92 9.48 -12.55
N SER A 205 14.02 9.07 -13.43
CA SER A 205 13.95 9.51 -14.83
C SER A 205 13.02 10.72 -15.09
N ILE A 206 12.29 11.19 -14.07
CA ILE A 206 11.34 12.29 -14.21
C ILE A 206 11.55 13.37 -13.16
N ASN A 207 11.13 14.58 -13.47
CA ASN A 207 11.08 15.66 -12.49
C ASN A 207 9.91 15.44 -11.53
N GLY A 208 10.11 15.79 -10.27
CA GLY A 208 9.04 15.73 -9.26
C GLY A 208 7.94 16.75 -9.53
N GLU A 209 6.69 16.34 -9.36
CA GLU A 209 5.52 17.22 -9.38
C GLU A 209 4.48 16.75 -8.36
N THR A 210 3.60 17.66 -7.97
CA THR A 210 2.45 17.32 -7.10
C THR A 210 1.21 17.15 -7.96
N ILE A 211 0.57 15.98 -7.86
CA ILE A 211 -0.69 15.66 -8.53
C ILE A 211 -1.82 15.91 -7.54
N SER A 212 -2.63 16.93 -7.75
CA SER A 212 -3.77 17.31 -6.90
C SER A 212 -5.11 16.71 -7.38
N LYS A 213 -5.06 15.55 -8.01
CA LYS A 213 -6.26 14.82 -8.47
C LYS A 213 -6.75 13.87 -7.39
N GLU A 214 -8.06 13.90 -7.16
CA GLU A 214 -8.70 12.89 -6.35
C GLU A 214 -8.50 11.50 -6.96
N GLY A 215 -8.00 10.57 -6.17
CA GLY A 215 -7.73 9.21 -6.61
C GLY A 215 -7.93 8.20 -5.48
N GLY A 216 -7.80 6.95 -5.81
CA GLY A 216 -7.89 5.85 -4.85
C GLY A 216 -6.87 4.76 -5.14
N GLN A 217 -6.75 3.79 -4.25
CA GLN A 217 -5.81 2.67 -4.41
C GLN A 217 -6.04 1.86 -5.69
N ILE A 218 -7.24 1.91 -6.29
CA ILE A 218 -7.52 1.28 -7.59
C ILE A 218 -6.74 1.93 -8.75
N ASP A 219 -6.31 3.18 -8.58
CA ASP A 219 -5.58 3.95 -9.58
C ASP A 219 -4.07 3.62 -9.60
N PHE A 220 -3.56 2.89 -8.60
CA PHE A 220 -2.13 2.63 -8.46
C PHE A 220 -1.58 1.75 -9.57
N LEU A 221 -2.21 0.59 -9.83
CA LEU A 221 -1.78 -0.30 -10.92
C LEU A 221 -1.69 0.43 -12.27
N PRO A 222 -2.76 1.09 -12.77
CA PRO A 222 -2.69 1.76 -14.07
C PRO A 222 -1.68 2.92 -14.07
N THR A 223 -1.53 3.65 -12.96
CA THR A 223 -0.57 4.74 -12.87
C THR A 223 0.88 4.23 -12.94
N ILE A 224 1.22 3.20 -12.18
CA ILE A 224 2.56 2.60 -12.19
C ILE A 224 2.86 1.94 -13.52
N ALA A 225 1.94 1.16 -14.08
CA ALA A 225 2.13 0.56 -15.39
C ALA A 225 2.39 1.61 -16.47
N TYR A 226 1.65 2.72 -16.45
CA TYR A 226 1.85 3.84 -17.36
C TYR A 226 3.24 4.50 -17.20
N LEU A 227 3.66 4.79 -15.96
CA LEU A 227 4.96 5.40 -15.67
C LEU A 227 6.14 4.48 -16.02
N LEU A 228 5.94 3.17 -15.99
CA LEU A 228 6.92 2.18 -16.46
C LEU A 228 6.89 2.00 -17.99
N GLY A 229 6.07 2.74 -18.72
CA GLY A 229 6.00 2.72 -20.18
C GLY A 229 5.23 1.54 -20.78
N PHE A 230 4.35 0.88 -19.99
CA PHE A 230 3.48 -0.16 -20.52
C PHE A 230 2.39 0.45 -21.42
N ASN A 231 2.04 -0.29 -22.48
CA ASN A 231 0.91 0.08 -23.32
C ASN A 231 -0.39 -0.03 -22.49
N ARG A 232 -1.25 0.97 -22.61
CA ARG A 232 -2.54 1.02 -21.92
C ARG A 232 -3.43 -0.19 -22.20
N ASP A 233 -3.32 -0.80 -23.37
CA ASP A 233 -4.04 -2.04 -23.73
C ASP A 233 -3.75 -3.20 -22.77
N THR A 234 -2.65 -3.16 -22.02
CA THR A 234 -2.31 -4.20 -21.05
C THR A 234 -3.14 -4.15 -19.77
N PHE A 235 -3.79 -3.02 -19.47
CA PHE A 235 -4.55 -2.83 -18.23
C PHE A 235 -5.88 -2.09 -18.38
N ASP A 236 -6.08 -1.21 -19.36
CA ASP A 236 -7.29 -0.36 -19.46
C ASP A 236 -8.60 -1.16 -19.50
N SER A 237 -8.62 -2.33 -20.12
CA SER A 237 -9.83 -3.18 -20.22
C SER A 237 -10.12 -4.00 -18.94
N THR A 238 -9.17 -4.04 -18.00
CA THR A 238 -9.25 -4.88 -16.80
C THR A 238 -9.11 -4.10 -15.48
N ALA A 239 -8.73 -2.83 -15.57
CA ALA A 239 -8.60 -1.92 -14.43
C ALA A 239 -9.87 -1.08 -14.25
N MET A 240 -10.34 -0.96 -13.01
CA MET A 240 -11.41 -0.02 -12.66
C MET A 240 -10.86 1.38 -12.40
N GLY A 241 -9.59 1.48 -12.03
CA GLY A 241 -8.87 2.72 -11.81
C GLY A 241 -8.38 3.38 -13.11
N ARG A 242 -7.71 4.49 -12.96
CA ARG A 242 -7.19 5.31 -14.06
C ARG A 242 -5.74 5.75 -13.81
N VAL A 243 -5.09 6.24 -14.85
CA VAL A 243 -3.75 6.82 -14.77
C VAL A 243 -3.84 8.23 -14.17
N LEU A 244 -3.49 8.39 -12.87
CA LEU A 244 -3.63 9.66 -12.15
C LEU A 244 -2.79 10.80 -12.75
N VAL A 245 -1.61 10.48 -13.25
CA VAL A 245 -0.71 11.47 -13.89
C VAL A 245 -1.15 11.86 -15.31
N ASN A 246 -2.16 11.20 -15.86
CA ASN A 246 -2.65 11.46 -17.22
C ASN A 246 -4.18 11.30 -17.31
N THR A 247 -4.91 12.11 -16.55
CA THR A 247 -6.38 12.14 -16.54
C THR A 247 -6.88 13.56 -16.36
N ASN A 248 -8.06 13.85 -16.92
CA ASN A 248 -8.81 15.07 -16.67
C ASN A 248 -9.94 14.87 -15.65
N LYS A 249 -10.18 13.64 -15.20
CA LYS A 249 -11.15 13.30 -14.17
C LYS A 249 -10.61 13.67 -12.79
N ASN A 250 -11.50 14.06 -11.89
CA ASN A 250 -11.15 14.49 -10.53
C ASN A 250 -12.21 14.05 -9.52
N ALA A 251 -12.42 12.75 -9.41
CA ALA A 251 -13.28 12.17 -8.39
C ALA A 251 -12.88 10.72 -8.10
N SER A 252 -13.16 10.26 -6.90
CA SER A 252 -12.97 8.87 -6.46
C SER A 252 -14.16 8.42 -5.62
N ILE A 253 -14.30 7.11 -5.44
CA ILE A 253 -15.32 6.52 -4.56
C ILE A 253 -14.63 5.87 -3.36
N LEU A 254 -15.10 6.19 -2.17
CA LEU A 254 -14.63 5.61 -0.92
C LEU A 254 -15.33 4.27 -0.63
N ASN A 255 -14.77 3.48 0.27
CA ASN A 255 -15.32 2.17 0.64
C ASN A 255 -16.74 2.22 1.24
N ASN A 256 -17.14 3.36 1.79
CA ASN A 256 -18.49 3.60 2.29
C ASN A 256 -19.49 4.01 1.18
N GLY A 257 -19.04 4.14 -0.07
CA GLY A 257 -19.86 4.57 -1.21
C GLY A 257 -19.92 6.09 -1.40
N GLU A 258 -19.29 6.86 -0.55
CA GLU A 258 -19.16 8.32 -0.71
C GLU A 258 -18.27 8.64 -1.90
N ILE A 259 -18.65 9.66 -2.67
CA ILE A 259 -17.86 10.14 -3.82
C ILE A 259 -17.20 11.45 -3.41
N VAL A 260 -15.87 11.48 -3.47
CA VAL A 260 -15.05 12.66 -3.23
C VAL A 260 -14.62 13.31 -4.56
N GLY A 261 -14.34 14.61 -4.51
CA GLY A 261 -13.95 15.39 -5.69
C GLY A 261 -15.13 15.93 -6.49
N ASN A 262 -14.91 16.23 -7.76
CA ASN A 262 -15.86 16.92 -8.63
C ASN A 262 -16.21 16.11 -9.88
N PRO A 263 -17.01 15.04 -9.78
CA PRO A 263 -17.38 14.20 -10.92
C PRO A 263 -18.36 14.92 -11.87
N THR A 264 -18.24 14.63 -13.15
CA THR A 264 -19.33 14.88 -14.10
C THR A 264 -20.52 13.96 -13.79
N PRO A 265 -21.76 14.27 -14.26
CA PRO A 265 -22.91 13.37 -14.06
C PRO A 265 -22.68 11.95 -14.60
N GLU A 266 -21.96 11.81 -15.71
CA GLU A 266 -21.59 10.52 -16.29
C GLU A 266 -20.57 9.77 -15.41
N GLU A 267 -19.55 10.46 -14.93
CA GLU A 267 -18.54 9.90 -14.03
C GLU A 267 -19.16 9.47 -12.71
N LYS A 268 -20.07 10.28 -12.14
CA LYS A 268 -20.80 9.93 -10.93
C LYS A 268 -21.60 8.63 -11.11
N ALA A 269 -22.37 8.53 -12.21
CA ALA A 269 -23.13 7.32 -12.52
C ALA A 269 -22.25 6.08 -12.74
N HIS A 270 -21.02 6.27 -13.23
CA HIS A 270 -20.03 5.21 -13.36
C HIS A 270 -19.52 4.76 -11.97
N LEU A 271 -19.11 5.71 -11.12
CA LEU A 271 -18.62 5.44 -9.77
C LEU A 271 -19.68 4.72 -8.91
N GLU A 272 -20.95 5.15 -8.96
CA GLU A 272 -22.06 4.53 -8.24
C GLU A 272 -22.29 3.05 -8.62
N LYS A 273 -21.92 2.64 -9.84
CA LYS A 273 -22.03 1.26 -10.31
C LYS A 273 -20.80 0.41 -10.02
N SER A 274 -19.68 1.02 -9.69
CA SER A 274 -18.37 0.36 -9.65
C SER A 274 -18.33 -0.79 -8.63
N PHE A 275 -18.91 -0.64 -7.45
CA PHE A 275 -18.96 -1.73 -6.46
C PHE A 275 -19.81 -2.91 -6.91
N ASN A 276 -20.93 -2.68 -7.61
CA ASN A 276 -21.73 -3.79 -8.17
C ASN A 276 -20.93 -4.57 -9.20
N ILE A 277 -20.16 -3.87 -10.02
CA ILE A 277 -19.30 -4.50 -11.04
C ILE A 277 -18.15 -5.25 -10.36
N ALA A 278 -17.52 -4.69 -9.33
CA ALA A 278 -16.48 -5.36 -8.54
C ALA A 278 -17.00 -6.67 -7.91
N ASP A 279 -18.19 -6.64 -7.29
CA ASP A 279 -18.85 -7.84 -6.75
C ASP A 279 -19.03 -8.91 -7.82
N MET A 280 -19.53 -8.55 -9.00
CA MET A 280 -19.73 -9.50 -10.11
C MET A 280 -18.41 -10.10 -10.59
N ILE A 281 -17.34 -9.28 -10.70
CA ILE A 281 -16.01 -9.72 -11.11
C ILE A 281 -15.45 -10.72 -10.09
N ILE A 282 -15.48 -10.37 -8.81
CA ILE A 282 -14.84 -11.14 -7.74
C ILE A 282 -15.63 -12.42 -7.46
N GLN A 283 -16.93 -12.32 -7.24
CA GLN A 283 -17.79 -13.45 -6.91
C GLN A 283 -17.91 -14.43 -8.08
N GLY A 284 -17.96 -13.90 -9.30
CA GLY A 284 -18.00 -14.68 -10.52
C GLY A 284 -16.65 -15.21 -10.98
N ASN A 285 -15.55 -14.82 -10.32
CA ASN A 285 -14.18 -15.13 -10.74
C ASN A 285 -13.95 -14.88 -12.25
N TYR A 286 -14.36 -13.69 -12.69
CA TYR A 286 -14.45 -13.32 -14.10
C TYR A 286 -13.16 -13.59 -14.89
N PHE A 287 -11.99 -13.31 -14.31
CA PHE A 287 -10.69 -13.44 -14.98
C PHE A 287 -10.12 -14.86 -14.98
N LYS A 288 -10.83 -15.85 -14.43
CA LYS A 288 -10.37 -17.25 -14.46
C LYS A 288 -10.34 -17.83 -15.86
N ASN A 289 -11.28 -17.42 -16.70
CA ASN A 289 -11.49 -17.97 -18.03
C ASN A 289 -11.41 -16.92 -19.16
N ASN A 290 -10.98 -15.68 -18.81
CA ASN A 290 -10.86 -14.55 -19.73
C ASN A 290 -9.40 -13.97 -19.65
#